data_c711c8d67aa0e3e13978559437557ff3
#
_entry.id   c711c8d67aa0e3e13978559437557ff3
#
_cell.length_a   1.000
_cell.length_b   1.000
_cell.length_c   1.000
_cell.angle_alpha   90.00
_cell.angle_beta   90.00
_cell.angle_gamma   90.00
#
_symmetry.space_group_name_H-M   'P 1'
#
loop_
_entity.id
_entity.type
_entity.pdbx_description
1 polymer ?
#
loop_
_entity_poly.entity_id
_entity_poly.type
_entity_poly.pdbx_seq_one_letter_code
_entity_poly.pdbx_strand_id
1 'polypeptide(L)'
;MAHFDSSSAECVVFTYKEGLLSAVAHDLKIRVTKFVIDIDETTQNIAAQFDAKSLRVVCAMEDGKEAAARLSAANKREIEGNIVRTVLQADDYPEIRFGSMSVEEKGDGYALKGKLALHGHDRQVRMQVRKEGGQYVAETRLHQPDFGIRPYTALFGTLKVQADVTVRVIVPATAP
;
A
#
# COMPACT_ATOMS: atom_id res chain seq x y z
N MET A 1 -12.76 20.91 -3.32
CA MET A 1 -12.54 19.43 -3.24
C MET A 1 -11.54 19.03 -4.32
N ALA A 2 -10.43 18.41 -3.92
CA ALA A 2 -9.44 17.87 -4.86
C ALA A 2 -9.70 16.37 -5.06
N HIS A 3 -9.61 15.91 -6.29
CA HIS A 3 -9.84 14.53 -6.68
C HIS A 3 -8.59 13.98 -7.35
N PHE A 4 -8.11 12.83 -6.89
CA PHE A 4 -6.93 12.16 -7.42
C PHE A 4 -7.24 10.70 -7.73
N ASP A 5 -6.62 10.22 -8.80
CA ASP A 5 -6.65 8.81 -9.20
C ASP A 5 -5.24 8.35 -9.62
N SER A 6 -5.15 7.16 -10.20
CA SER A 6 -3.85 6.60 -10.65
C SER A 6 -3.19 7.35 -11.80
N SER A 7 -3.85 8.33 -12.43
CA SER A 7 -3.26 9.21 -13.45
C SER A 7 -2.58 10.44 -12.84
N SER A 8 -3.00 10.85 -11.64
CA SER A 8 -2.53 12.06 -10.95
C SER A 8 -1.83 11.80 -9.62
N ALA A 9 -1.96 10.60 -9.07
CA ALA A 9 -1.39 10.20 -7.79
C ALA A 9 -0.78 8.79 -7.86
N GLU A 10 -0.01 8.43 -6.85
CA GLU A 10 0.60 7.10 -6.75
C GLU A 10 0.28 6.46 -5.40
N CYS A 11 -0.06 5.18 -5.43
CA CYS A 11 -0.18 4.34 -4.24
C CYS A 11 0.69 3.10 -4.41
N VAL A 12 1.67 2.93 -3.52
CA VAL A 12 2.60 1.80 -3.53
C VAL A 12 2.61 1.07 -2.19
N VAL A 13 2.81 -0.22 -2.25
CA VAL A 13 2.96 -1.11 -1.09
C VAL A 13 4.32 -1.77 -1.19
N PHE A 14 5.10 -1.68 -0.11
CA PHE A 14 6.36 -2.39 0.05
C PHE A 14 6.16 -3.58 0.97
N THR A 15 6.52 -4.76 0.48
CA THR A 15 6.53 -6.00 1.26
C THR A 15 7.95 -6.46 1.46
N TYR A 16 8.19 -7.20 2.53
CA TYR A 16 9.52 -7.59 2.96
C TYR A 16 9.59 -9.11 3.12
N LYS A 17 10.67 -9.71 2.63
CA LYS A 17 10.97 -11.11 2.87
C LYS A 17 11.32 -11.36 4.33
N GLU A 18 10.97 -12.53 4.84
CA GLU A 18 11.36 -12.99 6.16
C GLU A 18 12.43 -14.07 6.05
N GLY A 19 13.51 -13.92 6.85
CA GLY A 19 14.60 -14.88 6.95
C GLY A 19 15.74 -14.66 5.95
N LEU A 20 16.92 -15.18 6.31
CA LEU A 20 18.18 -15.01 5.57
C LEU A 20 18.36 -16.02 4.42
N LEU A 21 17.57 -17.09 4.38
CA LEU A 21 17.79 -18.23 3.47
C LEU A 21 16.98 -18.15 2.16
N SER A 22 16.34 -17.04 1.87
CA SER A 22 15.46 -16.99 0.70
C SER A 22 16.18 -16.42 -0.52
N ALA A 23 16.95 -17.24 -1.21
CA ALA A 23 17.39 -16.94 -2.57
C ALA A 23 16.21 -16.74 -3.55
N VAL A 24 15.00 -17.20 -3.17
CA VAL A 24 13.78 -17.13 -3.99
C VAL A 24 12.77 -16.08 -3.50
N ALA A 25 12.92 -15.54 -2.29
CA ALA A 25 12.06 -14.48 -1.78
C ALA A 25 12.70 -13.11 -2.02
N HIS A 26 11.89 -12.15 -2.39
CA HIS A 26 12.31 -10.77 -2.62
C HIS A 26 11.45 -9.81 -1.80
N ASP A 27 12.06 -8.70 -1.39
CA ASP A 27 11.30 -7.53 -1.04
C ASP A 27 10.66 -7.00 -2.32
N LEU A 28 9.42 -6.51 -2.24
CA LEU A 28 8.66 -6.12 -3.42
C LEU A 28 8.19 -4.67 -3.33
N LYS A 29 8.19 -3.99 -4.47
CA LYS A 29 7.42 -2.78 -4.73
C LYS A 29 6.19 -3.14 -5.55
N ILE A 30 5.02 -2.85 -4.99
CA ILE A 30 3.71 -3.14 -5.58
C ILE A 30 2.97 -1.83 -5.78
N ARG A 31 2.36 -1.63 -6.94
CA ARG A 31 1.52 -0.46 -7.22
C ARG A 31 0.06 -0.86 -7.20
N VAL A 32 -0.78 -0.02 -6.58
CA VAL A 32 -2.23 -0.08 -6.73
C VAL A 32 -2.60 0.76 -7.95
N THR A 33 -3.18 0.14 -8.97
CA THR A 33 -3.40 0.79 -10.28
C THR A 33 -4.80 1.37 -10.46
N LYS A 34 -5.73 1.09 -9.53
CA LYS A 34 -7.09 1.60 -9.56
C LYS A 34 -7.53 2.06 -8.19
N PHE A 35 -7.64 3.35 -8.01
CA PHE A 35 -8.08 4.00 -6.78
C PHE A 35 -8.61 5.40 -7.06
N VAL A 36 -9.29 5.96 -6.08
CA VAL A 36 -9.67 7.37 -6.01
C VAL A 36 -9.38 7.90 -4.61
N ILE A 37 -8.96 9.15 -4.54
CA ILE A 37 -8.72 9.89 -3.29
C ILE A 37 -9.41 11.26 -3.44
N ASP A 38 -10.31 11.55 -2.53
CA ASP A 38 -11.01 12.83 -2.43
C ASP A 38 -10.53 13.58 -1.20
N ILE A 39 -10.13 14.82 -1.38
CA ILE A 39 -9.67 15.70 -0.30
C ILE A 39 -10.55 16.95 -0.30
N ASP A 40 -11.29 17.15 0.77
CA ASP A 40 -11.99 18.40 1.03
C ASP A 40 -11.07 19.34 1.80
N GLU A 41 -10.52 20.33 1.11
CA GLU A 41 -9.58 21.30 1.69
C GLU A 41 -10.24 22.17 2.76
N THR A 42 -11.55 22.39 2.70
CA THR A 42 -12.28 23.22 3.65
C THR A 42 -12.46 22.51 4.99
N THR A 43 -12.85 21.26 4.95
CA THR A 43 -13.10 20.44 6.14
C THR A 43 -11.91 19.59 6.54
N GLN A 44 -10.88 19.53 5.69
CA GLN A 44 -9.73 18.64 5.81
C GLN A 44 -10.09 17.15 5.84
N ASN A 45 -11.26 16.80 5.31
CA ASN A 45 -11.68 15.41 5.20
C ASN A 45 -11.00 14.75 4.00
N ILE A 46 -10.51 13.55 4.24
CA ILE A 46 -9.90 12.70 3.21
C ILE A 46 -10.68 11.39 3.15
N ALA A 47 -11.15 11.04 1.97
CA ALA A 47 -11.74 9.75 1.69
C ALA A 47 -10.98 9.08 0.54
N ALA A 48 -10.68 7.79 0.67
CA ALA A 48 -10.02 7.05 -0.39
C ALA A 48 -10.62 5.66 -0.55
N GLN A 49 -10.61 5.19 -1.79
CA GLN A 49 -11.11 3.88 -2.16
C GLN A 49 -10.13 3.23 -3.13
N PHE A 50 -9.77 1.98 -2.87
CA PHE A 50 -8.81 1.22 -3.66
C PHE A 50 -9.42 -0.11 -4.08
N ASP A 51 -9.15 -0.54 -5.31
CA ASP A 51 -9.56 -1.84 -5.83
C ASP A 51 -8.50 -2.89 -5.46
N ALA A 52 -8.87 -3.86 -4.63
CA ALA A 52 -7.98 -4.94 -4.18
C ALA A 52 -7.48 -5.85 -5.31
N LYS A 53 -8.16 -5.88 -6.46
CA LYS A 53 -7.75 -6.63 -7.65
C LYS A 53 -6.72 -5.89 -8.51
N SER A 54 -6.45 -4.63 -8.19
CA SER A 54 -5.61 -3.76 -9.01
C SER A 54 -4.14 -3.69 -8.60
N LEU A 55 -3.70 -4.55 -7.70
CA LEU A 55 -2.31 -4.60 -7.27
C LEU A 55 -1.43 -5.22 -8.36
N ARG A 56 -0.36 -4.52 -8.73
CA ARG A 56 0.61 -4.96 -9.75
C ARG A 56 2.02 -4.86 -9.21
N VAL A 57 2.83 -5.88 -9.45
CA VAL A 57 4.24 -5.91 -9.04
C VAL A 57 5.04 -5.00 -9.97
N VAL A 58 5.67 -3.98 -9.40
CA VAL A 58 6.58 -3.09 -10.14
C VAL A 58 7.92 -3.79 -10.32
N CYS A 59 8.57 -4.15 -9.22
CA CYS A 59 9.88 -4.81 -9.22
C CYS A 59 10.18 -5.44 -7.85
N ALA A 60 11.24 -6.25 -7.81
CA ALA A 60 11.92 -6.60 -6.58
C ALA A 60 12.71 -5.41 -6.04
N MET A 61 12.94 -5.40 -4.73
CA MET A 61 13.76 -4.42 -4.05
C MET A 61 14.96 -5.12 -3.40
N GLU A 62 16.14 -4.54 -3.50
CA GLU A 62 17.36 -4.99 -2.80
C GLU A 62 18.00 -3.80 -2.09
N ASP A 63 18.23 -3.92 -0.80
CA ASP A 63 18.83 -2.87 0.04
C ASP A 63 18.12 -1.50 -0.13
N GLY A 64 16.79 -1.52 -0.23
CA GLY A 64 15.97 -0.32 -0.42
C GLY A 64 16.00 0.28 -1.81
N LYS A 65 16.59 -0.40 -2.81
CA LYS A 65 16.69 0.04 -4.20
C LYS A 65 15.92 -0.88 -5.13
N GLU A 66 15.42 -0.34 -6.24
CA GLU A 66 14.75 -1.12 -7.26
C GLU A 66 15.73 -2.08 -7.97
N ALA A 67 15.36 -3.35 -8.05
CA ALA A 67 16.11 -4.43 -8.68
C ALA A 67 15.26 -5.09 -9.80
N ALA A 68 14.99 -4.34 -10.84
CA ALA A 68 14.05 -4.71 -11.92
C ALA A 68 14.41 -6.03 -12.61
N ALA A 69 15.70 -6.36 -12.72
CA ALA A 69 16.16 -7.57 -13.39
C ALA A 69 15.92 -8.88 -12.60
N ARG A 70 15.50 -8.79 -11.34
CA ARG A 70 15.30 -9.96 -10.46
C ARG A 70 14.03 -10.74 -10.73
N LEU A 71 13.02 -10.11 -11.35
CA LEU A 71 11.73 -10.72 -11.63
C LEU A 71 11.40 -10.65 -13.11
N SER A 72 11.09 -11.80 -13.69
CA SER A 72 10.53 -11.87 -15.03
C SER A 72 9.05 -11.43 -15.04
N ALA A 73 8.50 -11.14 -16.22
CA ALA A 73 7.08 -10.86 -16.37
C ALA A 73 6.19 -12.03 -15.90
N ALA A 74 6.65 -13.27 -16.09
CA ALA A 74 5.94 -14.45 -15.60
C ALA A 74 5.94 -14.52 -14.07
N ASN A 75 7.08 -14.26 -13.41
CA ASN A 75 7.16 -14.20 -11.96
C ASN A 75 6.24 -13.12 -11.39
N LYS A 76 6.21 -11.93 -11.98
CA LYS A 76 5.33 -10.84 -11.54
C LYS A 76 3.86 -11.25 -11.61
N ARG A 77 3.41 -11.85 -12.69
CA ARG A 77 2.03 -12.33 -12.85
C ARG A 77 1.65 -13.41 -11.82
N GLU A 78 2.57 -14.32 -11.54
CA GLU A 78 2.35 -15.35 -10.51
C GLU A 78 2.20 -14.72 -9.12
N ILE A 79 3.08 -13.80 -8.75
CA ILE A 79 3.02 -13.08 -7.48
C ILE A 79 1.72 -12.26 -7.38
N GLU A 80 1.34 -11.54 -8.43
CA GLU A 80 0.09 -10.78 -8.49
C GLU A 80 -1.13 -11.68 -8.27
N GLY A 81 -1.13 -12.84 -8.90
CA GLY A 81 -2.18 -13.84 -8.70
C GLY A 81 -2.27 -14.31 -7.24
N ASN A 82 -1.14 -14.55 -6.59
CA ASN A 82 -1.08 -14.94 -5.18
C ASN A 82 -1.57 -13.82 -4.26
N ILE A 83 -1.19 -12.57 -4.54
CA ILE A 83 -1.64 -11.40 -3.78
C ILE A 83 -3.17 -11.29 -3.84
N VAL A 84 -3.73 -11.30 -5.03
CA VAL A 84 -5.16 -11.06 -5.26
C VAL A 84 -6.02 -12.22 -4.74
N ARG A 85 -5.66 -13.45 -5.04
CA ARG A 85 -6.48 -14.62 -4.71
C ARG A 85 -6.23 -15.14 -3.30
N THR A 86 -4.97 -15.26 -2.89
CA THR A 86 -4.60 -15.97 -1.64
C THR A 86 -4.46 -15.01 -0.47
N VAL A 87 -3.76 -13.88 -0.66
CA VAL A 87 -3.48 -12.95 0.43
C VAL A 87 -4.68 -12.05 0.71
N LEU A 88 -5.14 -11.32 -0.29
CA LEU A 88 -6.24 -10.35 -0.15
C LEU A 88 -7.62 -10.98 -0.30
N GLN A 89 -7.73 -12.17 -0.90
CA GLN A 89 -9.02 -12.79 -1.20
C GLN A 89 -9.99 -11.77 -1.84
N ALA A 90 -9.50 -11.13 -2.91
CA ALA A 90 -10.13 -9.93 -3.47
C ALA A 90 -11.51 -10.21 -4.14
N ASP A 91 -11.89 -11.46 -4.34
CA ASP A 91 -13.25 -11.80 -4.76
C ASP A 91 -14.24 -11.63 -3.61
N ASP A 92 -13.83 -11.91 -2.36
CA ASP A 92 -14.64 -11.74 -1.16
C ASP A 92 -14.52 -10.32 -0.59
N TYR A 93 -13.34 -9.70 -0.74
CA TYR A 93 -13.00 -8.37 -0.22
C TYR A 93 -12.46 -7.45 -1.32
N PRO A 94 -13.29 -7.07 -2.31
CA PRO A 94 -12.83 -6.35 -3.51
C PRO A 94 -12.40 -4.92 -3.26
N GLU A 95 -12.84 -4.32 -2.16
CA GLU A 95 -12.72 -2.89 -1.90
C GLU A 95 -11.99 -2.62 -0.61
N ILE A 96 -11.06 -1.65 -0.66
CA ILE A 96 -10.34 -1.12 0.49
C ILE A 96 -10.74 0.34 0.63
N ARG A 97 -11.15 0.78 1.82
CA ARG A 97 -11.61 2.14 2.07
C ARG A 97 -10.86 2.79 3.21
N PHE A 98 -10.54 4.05 3.02
CA PHE A 98 -9.96 4.89 4.05
C PHE A 98 -10.81 6.14 4.25
N GLY A 99 -11.01 6.55 5.51
CA GLY A 99 -11.63 7.83 5.87
C GLY A 99 -10.84 8.49 6.98
N SER A 100 -10.48 9.76 6.80
CA SER A 100 -9.78 10.52 7.84
C SER A 100 -10.70 10.79 9.05
N MET A 101 -10.11 10.81 10.24
CA MET A 101 -10.76 11.17 11.50
C MET A 101 -10.18 12.46 12.05
N SER A 102 -8.88 12.68 11.88
CA SER A 102 -8.20 13.93 12.20
C SER A 102 -7.01 14.15 11.28
N VAL A 103 -6.75 15.41 10.98
CA VAL A 103 -5.57 15.90 10.27
C VAL A 103 -4.98 17.01 11.12
N GLU A 104 -3.77 16.85 11.60
CA GLU A 104 -3.09 17.79 12.49
C GLU A 104 -1.78 18.23 11.84
N GLU A 105 -1.54 19.55 11.81
CA GLU A 105 -0.25 20.07 11.38
C GLU A 105 0.85 19.64 12.34
N LYS A 106 1.96 19.16 11.79
CA LYS A 106 3.12 18.72 12.56
C LYS A 106 4.41 19.05 11.84
N GLY A 107 5.10 20.08 12.31
CA GLY A 107 6.29 20.60 11.63
C GLY A 107 5.91 21.16 10.26
N ASP A 108 6.58 20.68 9.21
CA ASP A 108 6.34 21.03 7.80
C ASP A 108 5.38 20.05 7.08
N GLY A 109 4.75 19.16 7.82
CA GLY A 109 3.82 18.14 7.31
C GLY A 109 2.59 17.99 8.19
N TYR A 110 2.04 16.77 8.18
CA TYR A 110 0.82 16.44 8.93
C TYR A 110 0.91 15.09 9.62
N ALA A 111 0.21 14.98 10.74
CA ALA A 111 -0.15 13.70 11.36
C ALA A 111 -1.62 13.42 11.02
N LEU A 112 -1.85 12.32 10.31
CA LEU A 112 -3.17 11.91 9.85
C LEU A 112 -3.59 10.67 10.61
N LYS A 113 -4.80 10.70 11.17
CA LYS A 113 -5.46 9.55 11.78
C LYS A 113 -6.72 9.23 11.01
N GLY A 114 -6.97 7.97 10.72
CA GLY A 114 -8.15 7.56 9.99
C GLY A 114 -8.55 6.12 10.27
N LYS A 115 -9.69 5.73 9.70
CA LYS A 115 -10.20 4.37 9.72
C LYS A 115 -9.93 3.72 8.37
N LEU A 116 -9.29 2.56 8.39
CA LEU A 116 -9.03 1.72 7.23
C LEU A 116 -9.90 0.47 7.30
N ALA A 117 -10.73 0.27 6.29
CA ALA A 117 -11.47 -0.97 6.06
C ALA A 117 -10.70 -1.80 5.02
N LEU A 118 -10.18 -2.93 5.45
CA LEU A 118 -9.35 -3.84 4.66
C LEU A 118 -9.67 -5.28 5.04
N HIS A 119 -9.90 -6.13 4.05
CA HIS A 119 -10.13 -7.57 4.24
C HIS A 119 -11.24 -7.87 5.26
N GLY A 120 -12.34 -7.11 5.20
CA GLY A 120 -13.47 -7.25 6.11
C GLY A 120 -13.26 -6.74 7.54
N HIS A 121 -12.15 -6.07 7.81
CA HIS A 121 -11.83 -5.54 9.15
C HIS A 121 -11.62 -4.03 9.10
N ASP A 122 -12.20 -3.34 10.07
CA ASP A 122 -12.01 -1.91 10.28
C ASP A 122 -10.96 -1.69 11.37
N ARG A 123 -9.92 -0.94 11.07
CA ARG A 123 -8.88 -0.57 12.04
C ARG A 123 -8.53 0.90 11.93
N GLN A 124 -8.20 1.48 13.07
CA GLN A 124 -7.64 2.81 13.11
C GLN A 124 -6.17 2.78 12.69
N VAL A 125 -5.80 3.63 11.76
CA VAL A 125 -4.42 3.77 11.28
C VAL A 125 -3.93 5.20 11.46
N ARG A 126 -2.62 5.34 11.60
CA ARG A 126 -1.94 6.63 11.70
C ARG A 126 -0.93 6.73 10.57
N MET A 127 -0.86 7.90 9.96
CA MET A 127 0.08 8.19 8.89
C MET A 127 0.88 9.44 9.21
N GLN A 128 2.13 9.45 8.80
CA GLN A 128 2.92 10.67 8.71
C GLN A 128 2.84 11.16 7.27
N VAL A 129 2.57 12.46 7.11
CA VAL A 129 2.53 13.12 5.81
C VAL A 129 3.65 14.14 5.76
N ARG A 130 4.54 14.01 4.79
CA ARG A 130 5.64 14.94 4.53
C ARG A 130 5.35 15.72 3.25
N LYS A 131 5.80 16.95 3.21
CA LYS A 131 5.79 17.76 1.97
C LYS A 131 7.17 17.69 1.33
N GLU A 132 7.25 17.10 0.17
CA GLU A 132 8.50 16.87 -0.56
C GLU A 132 8.33 17.23 -2.04
N GLY A 133 9.18 18.13 -2.58
CA GLY A 133 9.23 18.43 -4.02
C GLY A 133 7.89 18.83 -4.65
N GLY A 134 7.02 19.55 -3.94
CA GLY A 134 5.70 19.92 -4.44
C GLY A 134 4.66 18.80 -4.36
N GLN A 135 4.91 17.76 -3.57
CA GLN A 135 4.02 16.63 -3.34
C GLN A 135 3.79 16.43 -1.84
N TYR A 136 2.69 15.81 -1.48
CA TYR A 136 2.47 15.22 -0.17
C TYR A 136 2.73 13.72 -0.23
N VAL A 137 3.58 13.24 0.65
CA VAL A 137 3.93 11.83 0.78
C VAL A 137 3.40 11.33 2.11
N ALA A 138 2.33 10.56 2.07
CA ALA A 138 1.74 9.89 3.23
C ALA A 138 2.28 8.47 3.35
N GLU A 139 2.75 8.10 4.52
CA GLU A 139 3.31 6.78 4.77
C GLU A 139 2.77 6.16 6.05
N THR A 140 2.45 4.88 6.01
CA THR A 140 2.02 4.11 7.16
C THR A 140 2.54 2.68 7.08
N ARG A 141 2.70 2.06 8.25
CA ARG A 141 3.00 0.65 8.40
C ARG A 141 1.73 -0.09 8.81
N LEU A 142 1.40 -1.16 8.10
CA LEU A 142 0.26 -2.02 8.40
C LEU A 142 0.74 -3.40 8.84
N HIS A 143 0.15 -3.91 9.91
CA HIS A 143 0.34 -5.27 10.39
C HIS A 143 -0.78 -6.14 9.81
N GLN A 144 -0.46 -7.02 8.86
CA GLN A 144 -1.43 -7.82 8.11
C GLN A 144 -2.37 -8.63 9.01
N PRO A 145 -1.91 -9.29 10.10
CA PRO A 145 -2.80 -10.02 11.01
C PRO A 145 -3.88 -9.18 11.68
N ASP A 146 -3.67 -7.88 11.87
CA ASP A 146 -4.69 -6.98 12.44
C ASP A 146 -5.94 -6.90 11.55
N PHE A 147 -5.79 -7.17 10.26
CA PHE A 147 -6.87 -7.21 9.27
C PHE A 147 -7.29 -8.63 8.91
N GLY A 148 -6.91 -9.63 9.71
CA GLY A 148 -7.22 -11.02 9.41
C GLY A 148 -6.49 -11.56 8.17
N ILE A 149 -5.50 -10.85 7.66
CA ILE A 149 -4.67 -11.27 6.54
C ILE A 149 -3.53 -12.16 7.07
N ARG A 150 -3.44 -13.36 6.52
CA ARG A 150 -2.32 -14.25 6.81
C ARG A 150 -1.15 -13.90 5.88
N PRO A 151 0.03 -13.54 6.42
CA PRO A 151 1.21 -13.28 5.61
C PRO A 151 1.53 -14.47 4.70
N TYR A 152 1.87 -14.19 3.45
CA TYR A 152 2.10 -15.23 2.45
C TYR A 152 3.29 -16.13 2.82
N THR A 153 3.08 -17.42 2.68
CA THR A 153 4.12 -18.44 2.82
C THR A 153 4.01 -19.46 1.69
N ALA A 154 5.13 -19.95 1.20
CA ALA A 154 5.22 -21.01 0.19
C ALA A 154 6.44 -21.90 0.43
N LEU A 155 6.59 -22.95 -0.38
CA LEU A 155 7.72 -23.85 -0.36
C LEU A 155 7.99 -24.43 1.06
N PHE A 156 6.94 -24.94 1.69
CA PHE A 156 7.01 -25.50 3.06
C PHE A 156 7.55 -24.50 4.11
N GLY A 157 7.26 -23.21 3.92
CA GLY A 157 7.67 -22.13 4.83
C GLY A 157 9.07 -21.60 4.58
N THR A 158 9.78 -22.02 3.54
CA THR A 158 11.08 -21.44 3.17
C THR A 158 10.94 -20.07 2.49
N LEU A 159 9.80 -19.81 1.84
CA LEU A 159 9.43 -18.50 1.33
C LEU A 159 8.41 -17.89 2.27
N LYS A 160 8.74 -16.81 2.94
CA LYS A 160 7.87 -16.08 3.85
C LYS A 160 7.94 -14.58 3.59
N VAL A 161 6.79 -13.93 3.72
CA VAL A 161 6.63 -12.48 3.75
C VAL A 161 6.43 -12.04 5.19
N GLN A 162 7.07 -10.93 5.58
CA GLN A 162 6.88 -10.35 6.92
C GLN A 162 5.42 -9.94 7.13
N ALA A 163 4.99 -9.96 8.39
CA ALA A 163 3.64 -9.56 8.78
C ALA A 163 3.37 -8.06 8.51
N ASP A 164 4.41 -7.24 8.55
CA ASP A 164 4.31 -5.81 8.33
C ASP A 164 4.58 -5.45 6.87
N VAL A 165 3.79 -4.52 6.34
CA VAL A 165 3.97 -3.89 5.04
C VAL A 165 3.97 -2.38 5.20
N THR A 166 4.65 -1.67 4.30
CA THR A 166 4.63 -0.21 4.25
C THR A 166 3.75 0.22 3.08
N VAL A 167 2.81 1.12 3.34
CA VAL A 167 1.99 1.76 2.32
C VAL A 167 2.40 3.22 2.19
N ARG A 168 2.64 3.66 0.96
CA ARG A 168 2.99 5.04 0.63
C ARG A 168 2.04 5.57 -0.42
N VAL A 169 1.44 6.72 -0.15
CA VAL A 169 0.57 7.44 -1.08
C VAL A 169 1.21 8.79 -1.37
N ILE A 170 1.31 9.13 -2.65
CA ILE A 170 1.91 10.37 -3.12
C ILE A 170 0.84 11.12 -3.92
N VAL A 171 0.52 12.34 -3.50
CA VAL A 171 -0.40 13.24 -4.20
C VAL A 171 0.28 14.58 -4.47
N PRO A 172 0.00 15.26 -5.60
CA PRO A 172 0.47 16.62 -5.83
C PRO A 172 -0.01 17.56 -4.71
N ALA A 173 0.83 18.54 -4.32
CA ALA A 173 0.46 19.54 -3.31
C ALA A 173 -0.52 20.61 -3.86
N THR A 174 -0.66 20.67 -5.17
CA THR A 174 -1.66 21.49 -5.86
C THR A 174 -2.61 20.54 -6.58
N ALA A 175 -3.91 20.78 -6.46
CA ALA A 175 -4.91 20.02 -7.21
C ALA A 175 -4.62 20.10 -8.72
N PRO A 176 -4.88 19.03 -9.47
CA PRO A 176 -4.71 19.02 -10.92
C PRO A 176 -5.67 19.99 -11.62
#